data_1ebc8ba6625412aa62d618ee8c911326
#
_entry.id   1ebc8ba6625412aa62d618ee8c911326
#
_cell.length_a   1.000
_cell.length_b   1.000
_cell.length_c   1.000
_cell.angle_alpha   90.00
_cell.angle_beta   90.00
_cell.angle_gamma   90.00
#
_symmetry.space_group_name_H-M   'P 1'
#
loop_
_entity.id
_entity.type
_entity.pdbx_description
1 polymer ?
#
loop_
_entity_poly.entity_id
_entity_poly.type
_entity_poly.pdbx_seq_one_letter_code
_entity_poly.pdbx_strand_id
1 'polypeptide(L)'
;MPNKILYFNGCSWSEGAELDNKKEDRCSKLLANKIGYEEYNDGRSGKSHDTLIEEVLFYAHENKDNADNIIINVMLTSMERILMYCNDKAMVFNWWMIMGNGAPHQADDKSFEDWKFDEQHATFDLARLWSAYFHNFRFYAKRWLKDIILLHKTLTELGYKFTLGNAFYNFDCKPDEP
;
A
#
# COMPACT_ATOMS: atom_id res chain seq x y z
N MET A 1 -9.53 0.29 -30.58
CA MET A 1 -10.13 -0.37 -29.39
C MET A 1 -9.49 0.27 -28.19
N PRO A 2 -10.18 0.58 -27.12
CA PRO A 2 -9.54 1.12 -25.91
C PRO A 2 -8.55 0.09 -25.38
N ASN A 3 -7.40 0.57 -24.89
CA ASN A 3 -6.37 -0.29 -24.32
C ASN A 3 -6.90 -0.94 -23.04
N LYS A 4 -6.75 -2.25 -22.93
CA LYS A 4 -7.05 -2.97 -21.69
C LYS A 4 -5.91 -2.81 -20.71
N ILE A 5 -6.19 -2.40 -19.49
CA ILE A 5 -5.20 -2.06 -18.47
C ILE A 5 -5.31 -3.02 -17.28
N LEU A 6 -4.18 -3.55 -16.84
CA LEU A 6 -4.03 -4.16 -15.53
C LEU A 6 -3.38 -3.12 -14.60
N TYR A 7 -4.20 -2.45 -13.80
CA TYR A 7 -3.72 -1.60 -12.72
C TYR A 7 -3.31 -2.46 -11.52
N PHE A 8 -2.09 -2.26 -11.04
CA PHE A 8 -1.53 -3.02 -9.94
C PHE A 8 -0.97 -2.08 -8.88
N ASN A 9 -1.42 -2.18 -7.65
CA ASN A 9 -0.92 -1.36 -6.55
C ASN A 9 -0.59 -2.21 -5.32
N GLY A 10 0.40 -1.77 -4.53
CA GLY A 10 0.86 -2.46 -3.35
C GLY A 10 2.20 -1.93 -2.82
N CYS A 11 2.90 -2.76 -2.07
CA CYS A 11 4.19 -2.42 -1.46
C CYS A 11 5.39 -2.89 -2.32
N SER A 12 6.56 -3.08 -1.70
CA SER A 12 7.81 -3.53 -2.33
C SER A 12 7.68 -4.79 -3.19
N TRP A 13 6.83 -5.72 -2.81
CA TRP A 13 6.59 -6.94 -3.61
C TRP A 13 5.86 -6.63 -4.91
N SER A 14 4.92 -5.70 -4.88
CA SER A 14 4.21 -5.23 -6.09
C SER A 14 5.12 -4.41 -6.99
N GLU A 15 6.04 -3.65 -6.40
CA GLU A 15 7.09 -2.93 -7.13
C GLU A 15 8.09 -3.88 -7.80
N GLY A 16 8.34 -5.05 -7.19
CA GLY A 16 9.41 -5.96 -7.57
C GLY A 16 10.78 -5.52 -7.04
N ALA A 17 10.83 -4.93 -5.84
CA ALA A 17 12.02 -4.27 -5.28
C ALA A 17 13.25 -5.19 -5.19
N GLU A 18 13.04 -6.50 -5.02
CA GLU A 18 14.12 -7.50 -4.87
C GLU A 18 14.53 -8.15 -6.22
N LEU A 19 13.92 -7.74 -7.34
CA LEU A 19 14.20 -8.31 -8.65
C LEU A 19 15.28 -7.52 -9.38
N ASP A 20 16.16 -8.22 -10.07
CA ASP A 20 17.23 -7.60 -10.88
C ASP A 20 16.65 -6.74 -12.00
N ASN A 21 15.59 -7.23 -12.65
CA ASN A 21 14.88 -6.50 -13.69
C ASN A 21 13.42 -6.23 -13.28
N LYS A 22 13.25 -5.28 -12.36
CA LYS A 22 11.94 -4.94 -11.77
C LYS A 22 10.82 -4.78 -12.78
N LYS A 23 11.11 -4.14 -13.91
CA LYS A 23 10.07 -3.79 -14.90
C LYS A 23 9.55 -4.98 -15.68
N GLU A 24 10.39 -5.99 -15.91
CA GLU A 24 10.02 -7.13 -16.75
C GLU A 24 9.64 -8.36 -15.92
N ASP A 25 10.26 -8.54 -14.74
CA ASP A 25 10.15 -9.78 -13.96
C ASP A 25 9.12 -9.71 -12.82
N ARG A 26 8.59 -8.51 -12.53
CA ARG A 26 7.56 -8.36 -11.49
C ARG A 26 6.26 -9.07 -11.87
N CYS A 27 5.56 -9.57 -10.87
CA CYS A 27 4.40 -10.42 -11.07
C CYS A 27 3.28 -9.71 -11.85
N SER A 28 3.09 -8.41 -11.67
CA SER A 28 2.12 -7.60 -12.41
C SER A 28 2.41 -7.55 -13.92
N LYS A 29 3.69 -7.41 -14.29
CA LYS A 29 4.11 -7.41 -15.69
C LYS A 29 3.89 -8.77 -16.37
N LEU A 30 4.31 -9.83 -15.67
CA LEU A 30 4.12 -11.20 -16.16
C LEU A 30 2.63 -11.54 -16.32
N LEU A 31 1.79 -11.11 -15.36
CA LEU A 31 0.35 -11.31 -15.43
C LEU A 31 -0.26 -10.50 -16.58
N ALA A 32 0.09 -9.22 -16.72
CA ALA A 32 -0.41 -8.36 -17.80
C ALA A 32 -0.11 -8.95 -19.18
N ASN A 33 1.14 -9.39 -19.39
CA ASN A 33 1.56 -10.05 -20.62
C ASN A 33 0.75 -11.34 -20.89
N LYS A 34 0.51 -12.15 -19.85
CA LYS A 34 -0.22 -13.41 -19.97
C LYS A 34 -1.68 -13.21 -20.36
N ILE A 35 -2.33 -12.15 -19.89
CA ILE A 35 -3.76 -11.87 -20.17
C ILE A 35 -3.95 -10.90 -21.34
N GLY A 36 -2.88 -10.39 -21.95
CA GLY A 36 -2.92 -9.46 -23.06
C GLY A 36 -3.38 -8.04 -22.69
N TYR A 37 -2.99 -7.57 -21.49
CA TYR A 37 -3.28 -6.24 -20.97
C TYR A 37 -2.01 -5.41 -20.91
N GLU A 38 -2.15 -4.09 -20.98
CA GLU A 38 -1.10 -3.15 -20.65
C GLU A 38 -0.96 -3.05 -19.13
N GLU A 39 0.28 -3.11 -18.63
CA GLU A 39 0.52 -2.96 -17.20
C GLU A 39 0.59 -1.49 -16.79
N TYR A 40 -0.13 -1.12 -15.74
CA TYR A 40 0.07 0.11 -14.99
C TYR A 40 0.35 -0.25 -13.52
N ASN A 41 1.61 -0.15 -13.09
CA ASN A 41 2.02 -0.53 -11.74
C ASN A 41 2.39 0.69 -10.90
N ASP A 42 1.64 0.88 -9.84
CA ASP A 42 1.77 1.96 -8.85
C ASP A 42 2.35 1.45 -7.51
N GLY A 43 2.80 0.18 -7.47
CA GLY A 43 3.44 -0.41 -6.30
C GLY A 43 4.74 0.29 -5.95
N ARG A 44 4.94 0.60 -4.66
CA ARG A 44 6.16 1.24 -4.14
C ARG A 44 6.59 0.65 -2.81
N SER A 45 7.89 0.50 -2.64
CA SER A 45 8.49 0.07 -1.36
C SER A 45 8.09 1.00 -0.23
N GLY A 46 7.77 0.43 0.93
CA GLY A 46 7.44 1.21 2.12
C GLY A 46 6.05 1.82 2.15
N LYS A 47 5.24 1.70 1.10
CA LYS A 47 3.89 2.29 1.03
C LYS A 47 3.04 1.94 2.24
N SER A 48 2.37 2.94 2.81
CA SER A 48 1.40 2.75 3.89
C SER A 48 0.08 2.20 3.37
N HIS A 49 -0.75 1.69 4.30
CA HIS A 49 -2.10 1.27 3.96
C HIS A 49 -2.95 2.46 3.48
N ASP A 50 -2.83 3.59 4.14
CA ASP A 50 -3.59 4.80 3.81
C ASP A 50 -3.30 5.28 2.39
N THR A 51 -2.02 5.44 2.06
CA THR A 51 -1.58 5.85 0.72
C THR A 51 -2.06 4.87 -0.35
N LEU A 52 -1.97 3.56 -0.06
CA LEU A 52 -2.44 2.53 -0.97
C LEU A 52 -3.92 2.68 -1.32
N ILE A 53 -4.77 2.80 -0.29
CA ILE A 53 -6.22 2.92 -0.47
C ILE A 53 -6.58 4.21 -1.22
N GLU A 54 -5.96 5.32 -0.83
CA GLU A 54 -6.18 6.64 -1.42
C GLU A 54 -5.85 6.66 -2.91
N GLU A 55 -4.70 6.13 -3.31
CA GLU A 55 -4.27 6.06 -4.71
C GLU A 55 -5.18 5.14 -5.54
N VAL A 56 -5.59 3.99 -5.00
CA VAL A 56 -6.51 3.09 -5.73
C VAL A 56 -7.87 3.74 -5.94
N LEU A 57 -8.41 4.42 -4.92
CA LEU A 57 -9.68 5.12 -5.01
C LEU A 57 -9.61 6.30 -5.99
N PHE A 58 -8.52 7.06 -5.95
CA PHE A 58 -8.28 8.15 -6.89
C PHE A 58 -8.19 7.65 -8.33
N TYR A 59 -7.36 6.62 -8.57
CA TYR A 59 -7.23 6.00 -9.89
C TYR A 59 -8.58 5.49 -10.41
N ALA A 60 -9.34 4.79 -9.56
CA ALA A 60 -10.65 4.27 -9.94
C ALA A 60 -11.64 5.39 -10.27
N HIS A 61 -11.62 6.50 -9.53
CA HIS A 61 -12.49 7.63 -9.79
C HIS A 61 -12.16 8.33 -11.11
N GLU A 62 -10.87 8.59 -11.38
CA GLU A 62 -10.39 9.23 -12.60
C GLU A 62 -10.66 8.40 -13.86
N ASN A 63 -10.72 7.07 -13.72
CA ASN A 63 -10.87 6.16 -14.85
C ASN A 63 -12.24 5.46 -14.90
N LYS A 64 -13.25 5.94 -14.16
CA LYS A 64 -14.56 5.29 -14.03
C LYS A 64 -15.27 5.03 -15.37
N ASP A 65 -15.11 5.94 -16.32
CA ASP A 65 -15.74 5.81 -17.65
C ASP A 65 -15.09 4.70 -18.51
N ASN A 66 -13.96 4.15 -18.07
CA ASN A 66 -13.25 3.06 -18.74
C ASN A 66 -13.17 1.78 -17.89
N ALA A 67 -14.00 1.65 -16.84
CA ALA A 67 -13.94 0.56 -15.88
C ALA A 67 -14.00 -0.85 -16.51
N ASP A 68 -14.77 -1.03 -17.58
CA ASP A 68 -14.89 -2.31 -18.30
C ASP A 68 -13.57 -2.82 -18.90
N ASN A 69 -12.63 -1.91 -19.19
CA ASN A 69 -11.33 -2.22 -19.80
C ASN A 69 -10.20 -2.31 -18.75
N ILE A 70 -10.50 -2.11 -17.49
CA ILE A 70 -9.50 -2.07 -16.42
C ILE A 70 -9.75 -3.21 -15.43
N ILE A 71 -8.69 -3.93 -15.10
CA ILE A 71 -8.65 -4.84 -13.96
C ILE A 71 -7.79 -4.21 -12.88
N ILE A 72 -8.32 -4.07 -11.68
CA ILE A 72 -7.60 -3.54 -10.52
C ILE A 72 -7.12 -4.69 -9.64
N ASN A 73 -5.81 -4.79 -9.43
CA ASN A 73 -5.22 -5.74 -8.50
C ASN A 73 -4.54 -4.96 -7.36
N VAL A 74 -4.98 -5.19 -6.13
CA VAL A 74 -4.46 -4.52 -4.95
C VAL A 74 -3.82 -5.54 -4.03
N MET A 75 -2.52 -5.40 -3.80
CA MET A 75 -1.81 -6.17 -2.79
C MET A 75 -1.75 -5.35 -1.50
N LEU A 76 -2.65 -5.68 -0.57
CA LEU A 76 -2.79 -4.96 0.69
C LEU A 76 -1.48 -5.01 1.49
N THR A 77 -1.07 -3.87 1.99
CA THR A 77 0.11 -3.73 2.85
C THR A 77 -0.23 -3.94 4.33
N SER A 78 0.79 -3.96 5.19
CA SER A 78 0.62 -4.14 6.62
C SER A 78 -0.30 -3.07 7.23
N MET A 79 -1.25 -3.49 8.05
CA MET A 79 -2.17 -2.61 8.77
C MET A 79 -1.46 -1.66 9.75
N GLU A 80 -0.24 -1.99 10.11
CA GLU A 80 0.59 -1.22 11.05
C GLU A 80 1.39 -0.11 10.38
N ARG A 81 1.40 -0.07 9.04
CA ARG A 81 2.01 1.00 8.28
C ARG A 81 1.05 2.16 8.18
N ILE A 82 1.31 3.20 8.95
CA ILE A 82 0.49 4.41 8.97
C ILE A 82 1.21 5.56 8.27
N LEU A 83 0.43 6.41 7.62
CA LEU A 83 0.89 7.67 7.07
C LEU A 83 0.78 8.76 8.16
N MET A 84 1.85 9.48 8.38
CA MET A 84 1.87 10.67 9.23
C MET A 84 2.57 11.82 8.49
N TYR A 85 2.16 13.03 8.76
CA TYR A 85 2.78 14.22 8.21
C TYR A 85 3.63 14.90 9.27
N CYS A 86 4.89 15.16 8.93
CA CYS A 86 5.82 15.87 9.78
C CYS A 86 6.41 17.03 8.98
N ASN A 87 6.09 18.27 9.35
CA ASN A 87 6.51 19.48 8.64
C ASN A 87 6.23 19.41 7.13
N ASP A 88 4.99 19.10 6.74
CA ASP A 88 4.54 18.94 5.35
C ASP A 88 5.21 17.76 4.57
N LYS A 89 6.00 16.95 5.25
CA LYS A 89 6.57 15.73 4.69
C LYS A 89 5.75 14.52 5.10
N ALA A 90 5.34 13.74 4.11
CA ALA A 90 4.62 12.50 4.34
C ALA A 90 5.59 11.38 4.78
N MET A 91 5.33 10.78 5.92
CA MET A 91 6.16 9.75 6.53
C MET A 91 5.37 8.47 6.74
N VAL A 92 5.95 7.34 6.42
CA VAL A 92 5.36 6.04 6.74
C VAL A 92 6.02 5.47 7.98
N PHE A 93 5.23 5.33 9.03
CA PHE A 93 5.66 4.70 10.27
C PHE A 93 5.30 3.22 10.26
N ASN A 94 6.25 2.39 10.65
CA ASN A 94 6.04 0.97 10.82
C ASN A 94 6.74 0.54 12.12
N TRP A 95 6.01 -0.09 13.02
CA TRP A 95 6.52 -0.41 14.36
C TRP A 95 7.75 -1.35 14.36
N TRP A 96 7.91 -2.25 13.40
CA TRP A 96 9.11 -3.11 13.31
C TRP A 96 10.35 -2.31 12.94
N MET A 97 10.25 -1.21 12.18
CA MET A 97 11.36 -0.34 11.85
C MET A 97 11.88 0.36 13.09
N ILE A 98 10.97 0.69 14.00
CA ILE A 98 11.28 1.37 15.25
C ILE A 98 11.96 0.41 16.23
N MET A 99 11.48 -0.83 16.32
CA MET A 99 12.09 -1.88 17.16
C MET A 99 13.44 -2.36 16.61
N GLY A 100 13.65 -2.29 15.29
CA GLY A 100 14.87 -2.72 14.61
C GLY A 100 15.90 -1.62 14.34
N ASN A 101 15.78 -0.43 14.93
CA ASN A 101 16.60 0.76 14.63
C ASN A 101 16.50 1.24 13.16
N GLY A 102 15.44 0.86 12.46
CA GLY A 102 15.17 1.34 11.11
C GLY A 102 14.56 2.74 11.13
N ALA A 103 14.97 3.60 10.19
CA ALA A 103 14.35 4.90 9.99
C ALA A 103 12.93 4.76 9.41
N PRO A 104 12.00 5.67 9.73
CA PRO A 104 10.74 5.78 9.01
C PRO A 104 11.02 6.04 7.51
N HIS A 105 10.25 5.43 6.62
CA HIS A 105 10.36 5.71 5.19
C HIS A 105 9.58 6.96 4.83
N GLN A 106 10.17 7.76 3.95
CA GLN A 106 9.47 8.87 3.35
C GLN A 106 8.47 8.33 2.30
N ALA A 107 7.24 8.85 2.29
CA ALA A 107 6.18 8.32 1.42
C ALA A 107 6.39 8.65 -0.07
N ASP A 108 7.20 9.66 -0.37
CA ASP A 108 7.41 10.22 -1.69
C ASP A 108 8.76 9.87 -2.36
N ASP A 109 9.39 8.79 -1.92
CA ASP A 109 10.65 8.25 -2.48
C ASP A 109 11.88 9.18 -2.37
N LYS A 110 11.76 10.30 -1.66
CA LYS A 110 12.90 11.17 -1.38
C LYS A 110 13.72 10.63 -0.24
N SER A 111 15.03 10.62 -0.39
CA SER A 111 15.93 10.13 0.66
C SER A 111 15.90 11.03 1.89
N PHE A 112 16.18 10.45 3.06
CA PHE A 112 16.39 11.22 4.30
C PHE A 112 17.58 12.19 4.22
N GLU A 113 18.38 12.12 3.16
CA GLU A 113 19.55 12.98 2.94
C GLU A 113 19.21 14.47 2.89
N ASP A 114 17.97 14.78 2.43
CA ASP A 114 17.48 16.17 2.39
C ASP A 114 16.95 16.70 3.74
N TRP A 115 16.96 15.87 4.78
CA TRP A 115 16.46 16.26 6.09
C TRP A 115 17.58 16.85 6.96
N LYS A 116 17.25 17.93 7.66
CA LYS A 116 18.14 18.45 8.70
C LYS A 116 18.26 17.44 9.83
N PHE A 117 19.42 17.33 10.43
CA PHE A 117 19.73 16.43 11.54
C PHE A 117 18.68 16.49 12.67
N ASP A 118 18.22 17.68 13.03
CA ASP A 118 17.22 17.89 14.08
C ASP A 118 15.83 17.33 13.69
N GLU A 119 15.45 17.42 12.41
CA GLU A 119 14.18 16.86 11.90
C GLU A 119 14.19 15.34 11.93
N GLN A 120 15.32 14.72 11.61
CA GLN A 120 15.47 13.26 11.69
C GLN A 120 15.32 12.77 13.13
N HIS A 121 15.99 13.41 14.09
CA HIS A 121 15.91 13.04 15.50
C HIS A 121 14.50 13.20 16.06
N ALA A 122 13.84 14.32 15.80
CA ALA A 122 12.46 14.54 16.22
C ALA A 122 11.51 13.50 15.66
N THR A 123 11.72 13.07 14.42
CA THR A 123 10.91 12.05 13.78
C THR A 123 11.12 10.68 14.41
N PHE A 124 12.36 10.31 14.76
CA PHE A 124 12.65 9.07 15.48
C PHE A 124 12.03 9.06 16.88
N ASP A 125 12.12 10.15 17.60
CA ASP A 125 11.54 10.27 18.93
C ASP A 125 10.01 10.18 18.88
N LEU A 126 9.38 10.83 17.91
CA LEU A 126 7.95 10.72 17.67
C LEU A 126 7.56 9.28 17.34
N ALA A 127 8.31 8.60 16.49
CA ALA A 127 8.06 7.23 16.13
C ALA A 127 8.17 6.27 17.33
N ARG A 128 9.17 6.48 18.22
CA ARG A 128 9.33 5.72 19.47
C ARG A 128 8.18 5.96 20.42
N LEU A 129 7.79 7.22 20.65
CA LEU A 129 6.66 7.59 21.49
C LEU A 129 5.36 6.99 20.97
N TRP A 130 5.14 7.09 19.66
CA TRP A 130 3.98 6.49 19.03
C TRP A 130 3.92 4.98 19.25
N SER A 131 5.02 4.27 19.02
CA SER A 131 5.07 2.82 19.25
C SER A 131 4.84 2.43 20.70
N ALA A 132 5.44 3.18 21.62
CA ALA A 132 5.38 2.85 23.04
C ALA A 132 4.00 3.12 23.66
N TYR A 133 3.31 4.19 23.23
CA TYR A 133 2.13 4.68 23.94
C TYR A 133 0.85 4.71 23.08
N PHE A 134 0.95 4.78 21.76
CA PHE A 134 -0.20 4.95 20.88
C PHE A 134 -0.46 3.76 19.98
N HIS A 135 0.49 2.82 19.86
CA HIS A 135 0.28 1.65 19.05
C HIS A 135 -0.77 0.74 19.65
N ASN A 136 -1.89 0.58 18.94
CA ASN A 136 -2.99 -0.29 19.34
C ASN A 136 -3.40 -1.17 18.16
N PHE A 137 -2.92 -2.42 18.16
CA PHE A 137 -3.17 -3.39 17.10
C PHE A 137 -4.65 -3.54 16.76
N ARG A 138 -5.51 -3.62 17.79
CA ARG A 138 -6.96 -3.78 17.60
C ARG A 138 -7.58 -2.56 16.89
N PHE A 139 -7.09 -1.36 17.20
CA PHE A 139 -7.52 -0.14 16.53
C PHE A 139 -7.13 -0.15 15.05
N TYR A 140 -5.87 -0.50 14.74
CA TYR A 140 -5.38 -0.55 13.36
C TYR A 140 -6.05 -1.66 12.55
N ALA A 141 -6.28 -2.82 13.14
CA ALA A 141 -7.02 -3.89 12.48
C ALA A 141 -8.46 -3.48 12.10
N LYS A 142 -9.17 -2.78 13.00
CA LYS A 142 -10.51 -2.26 12.71
C LYS A 142 -10.50 -1.19 11.62
N ARG A 143 -9.52 -0.28 11.65
CA ARG A 143 -9.34 0.74 10.63
C ARG A 143 -9.08 0.10 9.28
N TRP A 144 -8.09 -0.77 9.21
CA TRP A 144 -7.70 -1.52 8.02
C TRP A 144 -8.88 -2.28 7.41
N LEU A 145 -9.66 -2.99 8.23
CA LEU A 145 -10.84 -3.71 7.76
C LEU A 145 -11.90 -2.76 7.22
N LYS A 146 -12.16 -1.64 7.89
CA LYS A 146 -13.12 -0.62 7.44
C LYS A 146 -12.72 -0.08 6.05
N ASP A 147 -11.44 0.21 5.86
CA ASP A 147 -10.92 0.77 4.61
C ASP A 147 -10.99 -0.25 3.47
N ILE A 148 -10.76 -1.54 3.73
CA ILE A 148 -10.95 -2.62 2.76
C ILE A 148 -12.42 -2.77 2.36
N ILE A 149 -13.33 -2.71 3.32
CA ILE A 149 -14.78 -2.77 3.04
C ILE A 149 -15.20 -1.58 2.17
N LEU A 150 -14.72 -0.39 2.48
CA LEU A 150 -14.98 0.82 1.69
C LEU A 150 -14.42 0.69 0.28
N LEU A 151 -13.17 0.26 0.13
CA LEU A 151 -12.54 0.04 -1.17
C LEU A 151 -13.33 -0.98 -2.00
N HIS A 152 -13.64 -2.14 -1.40
CA HIS A 152 -14.41 -3.19 -2.06
C HIS A 152 -15.75 -2.65 -2.56
N LYS A 153 -16.50 -1.94 -1.71
CA LYS A 153 -17.79 -1.37 -2.05
C LYS A 153 -17.67 -0.36 -3.19
N THR A 154 -16.72 0.56 -3.10
CA THR A 154 -16.49 1.59 -4.11
C THR A 154 -16.13 0.99 -5.47
N LEU A 155 -15.19 0.03 -5.52
CA LEU A 155 -14.82 -0.62 -6.77
C LEU A 155 -15.97 -1.42 -7.39
N THR A 156 -16.79 -2.05 -6.56
CA THR A 156 -18.00 -2.76 -7.01
C THR A 156 -19.03 -1.79 -7.60
N GLU A 157 -19.31 -0.68 -6.93
CA GLU A 157 -20.26 0.34 -7.38
C GLU A 157 -19.81 1.02 -8.68
N LEU A 158 -18.49 1.20 -8.85
CA LEU A 158 -17.91 1.74 -10.09
C LEU A 158 -17.80 0.70 -11.22
N GLY A 159 -18.16 -0.55 -10.98
CA GLY A 159 -18.20 -1.62 -11.98
C GLY A 159 -16.85 -2.24 -12.34
N TYR A 160 -15.82 -2.03 -11.54
CA TYR A 160 -14.50 -2.62 -11.79
C TYR A 160 -14.45 -4.12 -11.56
N LYS A 161 -13.64 -4.82 -12.36
CA LYS A 161 -13.12 -6.15 -12.02
C LYS A 161 -11.89 -5.97 -11.16
N PHE A 162 -11.86 -6.58 -9.96
CA PHE A 162 -10.72 -6.39 -9.06
C PHE A 162 -10.42 -7.62 -8.22
N THR A 163 -9.19 -7.64 -7.70
CA THR A 163 -8.73 -8.59 -6.68
C THR A 163 -8.05 -7.84 -5.54
N LEU A 164 -8.33 -8.28 -4.32
CA LEU A 164 -7.67 -7.78 -3.11
C LEU A 164 -6.87 -8.93 -2.50
N GLY A 165 -5.55 -8.85 -2.60
CA GLY A 165 -4.63 -9.83 -2.02
C GLY A 165 -4.07 -9.34 -0.69
N ASN A 166 -3.86 -10.25 0.26
CA ASN A 166 -3.20 -9.96 1.52
C ASN A 166 -1.78 -10.53 1.50
N ALA A 167 -0.77 -9.66 1.56
CA ALA A 167 0.62 -10.07 1.48
C ALA A 167 1.25 -10.43 2.84
N PHE A 168 0.65 -9.99 3.97
CA PHE A 168 1.31 -10.00 5.28
C PHE A 168 0.61 -10.84 6.35
N TYR A 169 -0.68 -11.08 6.23
CA TYR A 169 -1.44 -11.75 7.28
C TYR A 169 -2.08 -13.03 6.78
N ASN A 170 -1.78 -14.11 7.45
CA ASN A 170 -2.54 -15.34 7.31
C ASN A 170 -3.67 -15.28 8.34
N PHE A 171 -4.86 -14.89 7.91
CA PHE A 171 -6.05 -15.01 8.74
C PHE A 171 -6.52 -16.46 8.67
N ASP A 172 -5.91 -17.34 9.46
CA ASP A 172 -6.54 -18.61 9.80
C ASP A 172 -7.79 -18.29 10.62
N CYS A 173 -8.86 -17.92 9.90
CA CYS A 173 -10.19 -18.00 10.45
C CYS A 173 -10.48 -19.50 10.65
N LYS A 174 -9.98 -20.07 11.72
CA LYS A 174 -10.61 -21.30 12.22
C LYS A 174 -12.03 -20.87 12.58
N PRO A 175 -13.07 -21.45 11.97
CA PRO A 175 -14.40 -21.27 12.49
C PRO A 175 -14.33 -21.69 13.97
N ASP A 176 -14.81 -20.82 14.84
CA ASP A 176 -14.94 -21.17 16.26
C ASP A 176 -15.55 -22.56 16.31
N GLU A 177 -14.78 -23.51 16.79
CA GLU A 177 -15.33 -24.83 17.09
C GLU A 177 -16.42 -24.64 18.15
N PRO A 178 -17.61 -25.20 17.96
CA PRO A 178 -18.75 -24.98 18.83
C PRO A 178 -18.51 -25.48 20.25
#